data_437f7424d3d5c87d26ffc8d15761ac71
#
_entry.id   437f7424d3d5c87d26ffc8d15761ac71
#
_cell.length_a   1.000
_cell.length_b   1.000
_cell.length_c   1.000
_cell.angle_alpha   90.00
_cell.angle_beta   90.00
_cell.angle_gamma   90.00
#
_symmetry.space_group_name_H-M   'P 1'
#
loop_
_entity.id
_entity.type
_entity.pdbx_description
1 polymer ?
#
loop_
_entity_poly.entity_id
_entity_poly.type
_entity_poly.pdbx_seq_one_letter_code
_entity_poly.pdbx_strand_id
1 'polypeptide(L)'
;LSGQAEPMDYAALCALDGVPEDFLSFTLRFVCDGRTLKTLRFDYGDSFDFSVFPSLTEQSGSYPVWDRTDLTDLRFDTVVTAEYTAYRASLQSDAQRADGRSVFFVEGEFNETDTLTAAAQTPDPGAFPQLADNRRTALKNYFSFLSERTLPAMTVYRSVAEQWELSFPRDALAEHTLRYLPPKEVSMDHCAVFVRRSDGTWQPVETTSVGSYLLFTAEGENVQLAVLTTAAVWWLWAIFLVLIAAVILLLVRFARRRRGKKAAKPSKKENGAAG
;
A
#
# COMPACT_ATOMS: atom_id res chain seq x y z
N LEU A 1 54.00 18.57 49.70
CA LEU A 1 54.18 17.40 48.84
C LEU A 1 52.87 17.12 48.10
N SER A 2 52.69 17.71 46.91
CA SER A 2 51.60 17.42 46.00
C SER A 2 52.05 16.21 45.18
N GLY A 3 51.94 15.00 45.76
CA GLY A 3 52.03 13.75 44.99
C GLY A 3 50.77 13.65 44.13
N GLN A 4 50.89 13.97 42.85
CA GLN A 4 49.92 13.50 41.88
C GLN A 4 50.02 11.97 41.86
N ALA A 5 48.99 11.30 42.36
CA ALA A 5 48.87 9.86 42.18
C ALA A 5 48.77 9.59 40.68
N GLU A 6 49.73 8.91 40.09
CA GLU A 6 49.60 8.44 38.73
C GLU A 6 48.39 7.46 38.66
N PRO A 7 47.54 7.56 37.66
CA PRO A 7 46.46 6.64 37.49
C PRO A 7 47.03 5.22 37.30
N MET A 8 46.72 4.31 38.22
CA MET A 8 47.08 2.91 38.14
C MET A 8 46.22 2.27 37.05
N ASP A 9 46.85 1.55 36.11
CA ASP A 9 46.08 0.80 35.14
C ASP A 9 45.42 -0.43 35.79
N TYR A 10 44.43 -0.98 35.11
CA TYR A 10 43.67 -2.14 35.59
C TYR A 10 44.53 -3.36 35.87
N ALA A 11 45.52 -3.66 35.00
CA ALA A 11 46.44 -4.78 35.17
C ALA A 11 47.34 -4.62 36.41
N ALA A 12 47.79 -3.40 36.69
CA ALA A 12 48.55 -3.03 37.89
C ALA A 12 47.68 -3.20 39.15
N LEU A 13 46.40 -2.81 39.09
CA LEU A 13 45.45 -2.99 40.20
C LEU A 13 45.18 -4.46 40.50
N CYS A 14 45.00 -5.29 39.47
CA CYS A 14 44.82 -6.72 39.62
C CYS A 14 46.06 -7.47 40.20
N ALA A 15 47.24 -6.89 40.03
CA ALA A 15 48.50 -7.46 40.54
C ALA A 15 48.78 -7.11 41.98
N LEU A 16 47.96 -6.29 42.66
CA LEU A 16 48.13 -5.93 44.07
C LEU A 16 47.70 -7.07 44.99
N ASP A 17 48.59 -7.50 45.89
CA ASP A 17 48.27 -8.48 46.93
C ASP A 17 47.14 -7.91 47.86
N GLY A 18 46.11 -8.73 48.07
CA GLY A 18 45.06 -8.43 49.01
C GLY A 18 43.85 -7.66 48.43
N VAL A 19 43.78 -7.42 47.10
CA VAL A 19 42.57 -6.94 46.43
C VAL A 19 41.61 -8.11 46.33
N PRO A 20 40.37 -8.03 46.88
CA PRO A 20 39.38 -9.10 46.71
C PRO A 20 39.08 -9.32 45.25
N GLU A 21 38.94 -10.60 44.82
CA GLU A 21 38.62 -10.92 43.41
C GLU A 21 37.33 -10.25 42.91
N ASP A 22 36.36 -10.01 43.80
CA ASP A 22 35.08 -9.40 43.47
C ASP A 22 35.12 -7.87 43.47
N PHE A 23 36.23 -7.24 43.89
CA PHE A 23 36.40 -5.78 43.91
C PHE A 23 36.40 -5.18 42.50
N LEU A 24 36.80 -5.94 41.50
CA LEU A 24 36.88 -5.52 40.09
C LEU A 24 35.75 -6.12 39.23
N SER A 25 34.81 -6.80 39.86
CA SER A 25 33.64 -7.33 39.17
C SER A 25 32.49 -6.33 39.27
N PHE A 26 31.89 -6.08 38.14
CA PHE A 26 30.78 -5.14 37.98
C PHE A 26 29.49 -5.87 37.59
N THR A 27 28.39 -5.16 37.67
CA THR A 27 27.09 -5.72 37.32
C THR A 27 26.47 -4.99 36.10
N LEU A 28 25.98 -5.77 35.13
CA LEU A 28 25.17 -5.31 34.03
C LEU A 28 23.73 -5.76 34.30
N ARG A 29 22.81 -4.80 34.47
CA ARG A 29 21.40 -5.07 34.75
C ARG A 29 20.53 -4.59 33.62
N PHE A 30 19.65 -5.46 33.13
CA PHE A 30 18.63 -5.15 32.17
C PHE A 30 17.31 -4.93 32.90
N VAL A 31 16.71 -3.77 32.71
CA VAL A 31 15.49 -3.33 33.41
C VAL A 31 14.42 -2.96 32.41
N CYS A 32 13.17 -3.36 32.63
CA CYS A 32 12.01 -2.94 31.88
C CYS A 32 10.85 -2.68 32.84
N ASP A 33 10.14 -1.58 32.71
CA ASP A 33 9.05 -1.15 33.60
C ASP A 33 9.42 -1.21 35.09
N GLY A 34 10.64 -0.81 35.43
CA GLY A 34 11.17 -0.84 36.79
C GLY A 34 11.51 -2.23 37.32
N ARG A 35 11.37 -3.30 36.54
CA ARG A 35 11.71 -4.68 36.92
C ARG A 35 13.02 -5.10 36.32
N THR A 36 13.91 -5.68 37.11
CA THR A 36 15.13 -6.30 36.61
C THR A 36 14.78 -7.63 35.91
N LEU A 37 15.10 -7.73 34.64
CA LEU A 37 14.89 -8.91 33.80
C LEU A 37 16.05 -9.87 33.85
N LYS A 38 17.29 -9.32 33.84
CA LYS A 38 18.50 -10.09 33.82
C LYS A 38 19.64 -9.31 34.51
N THR A 39 20.50 -10.02 35.18
CA THR A 39 21.72 -9.46 35.76
C THR A 39 22.91 -10.35 35.36
N LEU A 40 23.95 -9.73 34.86
CA LEU A 40 25.22 -10.39 34.53
C LEU A 40 26.32 -9.77 35.39
N ARG A 41 27.33 -10.55 35.76
CA ARG A 41 28.60 -10.06 36.30
C ARG A 41 29.59 -9.97 35.16
N PHE A 42 30.48 -9.00 35.20
CA PHE A 42 31.51 -8.80 34.22
C PHE A 42 32.75 -8.20 34.85
N ASP A 43 33.89 -8.36 34.20
CA ASP A 43 35.16 -7.79 34.60
C ASP A 43 35.41 -6.47 33.86
N TYR A 44 36.29 -5.68 34.39
CA TYR A 44 36.65 -4.37 33.85
C TYR A 44 37.10 -4.47 32.37
N GLY A 45 36.43 -3.74 31.49
CA GLY A 45 36.74 -3.69 30.06
C GLY A 45 36.05 -4.77 29.23
N ASP A 46 35.19 -5.61 29.84
CA ASP A 46 34.41 -6.59 29.10
C ASP A 46 33.46 -5.93 28.11
N SER A 47 33.18 -6.66 27.06
CA SER A 47 32.25 -6.26 25.99
C SER A 47 31.25 -7.36 25.72
N PHE A 48 30.00 -6.96 25.45
CA PHE A 48 28.92 -7.87 25.14
C PHE A 48 28.27 -7.54 23.80
N ASP A 49 27.85 -8.56 23.09
CA ASP A 49 27.05 -8.41 21.89
C ASP A 49 25.54 -8.39 22.22
N PHE A 50 24.72 -8.23 21.21
CA PHE A 50 23.25 -8.15 21.36
C PHE A 50 22.62 -9.43 21.91
N SER A 51 23.29 -10.57 21.88
CA SER A 51 22.77 -11.87 22.36
C SER A 51 22.51 -11.90 23.86
N VAL A 52 23.15 -11.00 24.62
CA VAL A 52 22.93 -10.93 26.09
C VAL A 52 21.64 -10.22 26.47
N PHE A 53 21.04 -9.46 25.56
CA PHE A 53 19.80 -8.72 25.83
C PHE A 53 18.63 -9.68 26.05
N PRO A 54 17.80 -9.45 27.07
CA PRO A 54 16.56 -10.20 27.24
C PRO A 54 15.60 -9.94 26.08
N SER A 55 14.90 -10.99 25.64
CA SER A 55 13.80 -10.82 24.69
C SER A 55 12.64 -10.10 25.36
N LEU A 56 12.15 -9.05 24.71
CA LEU A 56 10.97 -8.30 25.11
C LEU A 56 9.83 -8.55 24.14
N THR A 57 8.61 -8.62 24.67
CA THR A 57 7.41 -8.80 23.87
C THR A 57 6.82 -7.44 23.53
N GLU A 58 6.45 -7.22 22.28
CA GLU A 58 5.69 -6.05 21.87
C GLU A 58 4.36 -5.99 22.61
N GLN A 59 3.93 -4.78 22.95
CA GLN A 59 2.61 -4.51 23.53
C GLN A 59 1.70 -3.92 22.45
N SER A 60 0.40 -3.99 22.66
CA SER A 60 -0.56 -3.39 21.72
C SER A 60 -0.26 -1.90 21.53
N GLY A 61 0.05 -1.52 20.30
CA GLY A 61 0.34 -0.13 19.90
C GLY A 61 1.70 0.40 20.33
N SER A 62 2.62 -0.44 20.84
CA SER A 62 3.95 -0.01 21.27
C SER A 62 4.99 -1.12 21.18
N TYR A 63 6.24 -0.74 21.00
CA TYR A 63 7.40 -1.63 20.92
C TYR A 63 8.47 -1.23 21.93
N PRO A 64 9.26 -2.18 22.44
CA PRO A 64 10.30 -1.91 23.41
C PRO A 64 11.58 -1.39 22.73
N VAL A 65 12.16 -0.36 23.32
CA VAL A 65 13.43 0.22 22.87
C VAL A 65 14.39 0.24 24.08
N TRP A 66 15.60 -0.29 23.88
CA TRP A 66 16.67 -0.20 24.86
C TRP A 66 17.36 1.17 24.76
N ASP A 67 17.57 1.82 25.89
CA ASP A 67 18.25 3.12 26.00
C ASP A 67 19.74 3.07 25.56
N ARG A 68 20.32 1.87 25.62
CA ARG A 68 21.69 1.60 25.21
C ARG A 68 21.77 0.23 24.53
N THR A 69 22.43 0.19 23.39
CA THR A 69 22.71 -1.04 22.63
C THR A 69 24.22 -1.33 22.51
N ASP A 70 25.06 -0.32 22.74
CA ASP A 70 26.52 -0.45 22.78
C ASP A 70 26.96 -0.83 24.20
N LEU A 71 27.48 -2.05 24.35
CA LEU A 71 27.99 -2.62 25.59
C LEU A 71 29.48 -2.98 25.46
N THR A 72 30.24 -2.12 24.79
CA THR A 72 31.69 -2.29 24.63
C THR A 72 32.45 -1.60 25.75
N ASP A 73 33.57 -2.20 26.18
CA ASP A 73 34.52 -1.65 27.17
C ASP A 73 33.81 -1.16 28.44
N LEU A 74 33.01 -2.01 29.06
CA LEU A 74 32.25 -1.71 30.27
C LEU A 74 33.21 -1.64 31.46
N ARG A 75 33.15 -0.55 32.22
CA ARG A 75 34.10 -0.29 33.31
C ARG A 75 33.44 -0.08 34.66
N PHE A 76 32.10 0.02 34.71
CA PHE A 76 31.35 0.32 35.93
C PHE A 76 30.02 -0.39 35.90
N ASP A 77 29.39 -0.55 37.07
CA ASP A 77 28.01 -1.02 37.15
C ASP A 77 27.15 -0.28 36.14
N THR A 78 26.51 -1.07 35.26
CA THR A 78 25.76 -0.55 34.14
C THR A 78 24.31 -1.03 34.24
N VAL A 79 23.37 -0.11 34.05
CA VAL A 79 21.94 -0.42 33.92
C VAL A 79 21.52 -0.08 32.50
N VAL A 80 20.91 -1.02 31.83
CA VAL A 80 20.32 -0.86 30.52
C VAL A 80 18.80 -0.94 30.68
N THR A 81 18.11 0.11 30.31
CA THR A 81 16.66 0.22 30.52
C THR A 81 15.92 0.12 29.19
N ALA A 82 14.86 -0.66 29.18
CA ALA A 82 13.93 -0.67 28.07
C ALA A 82 12.69 0.15 28.42
N GLU A 83 12.25 0.96 27.46
CA GLU A 83 11.01 1.72 27.52
C GLU A 83 10.14 1.38 26.31
N TYR A 84 8.80 1.39 26.53
CA TYR A 84 7.86 1.16 25.44
C TYR A 84 7.58 2.46 24.68
N THR A 85 7.86 2.47 23.39
CA THR A 85 7.62 3.59 22.49
C THR A 85 6.39 3.28 21.63
N ALA A 86 5.48 4.24 21.50
CA ALA A 86 4.29 4.07 20.65
C ALA A 86 4.68 3.95 19.17
N TYR A 87 4.00 3.07 18.44
CA TYR A 87 4.13 3.00 17.00
C TYR A 87 3.62 4.26 16.32
N ARG A 88 4.26 4.63 15.21
CA ARG A 88 3.70 5.63 14.28
C ARG A 88 2.59 4.96 13.47
N ALA A 89 1.43 5.60 13.41
CA ALA A 89 0.24 5.08 12.70
C ALA A 89 0.37 5.16 11.17
N SER A 90 1.39 5.83 10.65
CA SER A 90 1.64 5.93 9.22
C SER A 90 3.08 6.30 8.91
N LEU A 91 3.55 5.89 7.73
CA LEU A 91 4.81 6.35 7.13
C LEU A 91 4.54 7.17 5.89
N GLN A 92 5.40 8.17 5.68
CA GLN A 92 5.45 8.96 4.45
C GLN A 92 6.58 8.45 3.57
N SER A 93 6.37 8.42 2.24
CA SER A 93 7.45 8.12 1.32
C SER A 93 8.47 9.25 1.25
N ASP A 94 9.70 8.89 0.89
CA ASP A 94 10.78 9.82 0.56
C ASP A 94 10.49 10.62 -0.73
N ALA A 95 9.69 10.06 -1.65
CA ALA A 95 9.27 10.75 -2.87
C ALA A 95 8.25 11.85 -2.56
N GLN A 96 8.48 13.04 -3.12
CA GLN A 96 7.65 14.23 -2.91
C GLN A 96 7.19 14.83 -4.24
N ARG A 97 6.02 15.47 -4.23
CA ARG A 97 5.53 16.34 -5.30
C ARG A 97 6.22 17.71 -5.23
N ALA A 98 6.11 18.49 -6.28
CA ALA A 98 6.69 19.84 -6.36
C ALA A 98 6.21 20.81 -5.25
N ASP A 99 5.08 20.51 -4.62
CA ASP A 99 4.53 21.27 -3.49
C ASP A 99 5.00 20.76 -2.12
N GLY A 100 5.95 19.80 -2.09
CA GLY A 100 6.53 19.23 -0.88
C GLY A 100 5.70 18.14 -0.21
N ARG A 101 4.54 17.78 -0.75
CA ARG A 101 3.73 16.67 -0.22
C ARG A 101 4.30 15.33 -0.66
N SER A 102 4.33 14.36 0.27
CA SER A 102 4.72 13.00 -0.04
C SER A 102 3.76 12.36 -1.05
N VAL A 103 4.34 11.59 -1.98
CA VAL A 103 3.59 10.89 -3.03
C VAL A 103 2.78 9.74 -2.45
N PHE A 104 3.37 9.02 -1.48
CA PHE A 104 2.73 7.89 -0.83
C PHE A 104 2.70 8.03 0.68
N PHE A 105 1.65 7.46 1.26
CA PHE A 105 1.55 7.15 2.68
C PHE A 105 1.12 5.70 2.81
N VAL A 106 1.63 5.03 3.82
CA VAL A 106 1.18 3.72 4.25
C VAL A 106 0.65 3.80 5.68
N GLU A 107 -0.49 3.17 5.94
CA GLU A 107 -1.10 3.08 7.27
C GLU A 107 -0.67 1.77 7.94
N GLY A 108 -0.37 1.82 9.23
CA GLY A 108 0.06 0.65 10.00
C GLY A 108 0.75 1.03 11.29
N GLU A 109 1.41 0.07 11.91
CA GLU A 109 2.22 0.25 13.12
C GLU A 109 3.70 0.21 12.75
N PHE A 110 4.39 1.34 12.89
CA PHE A 110 5.78 1.52 12.44
C PHE A 110 6.67 2.03 13.56
N ASN A 111 7.92 1.54 13.59
CA ASN A 111 8.96 2.03 14.46
C ASN A 111 9.51 3.37 13.98
N GLU A 112 10.27 4.06 14.82
CA GLU A 112 10.91 5.32 14.44
C GLU A 112 11.91 5.17 13.28
N THR A 113 12.56 4.02 13.17
CA THR A 113 13.57 3.74 12.14
C THR A 113 12.96 3.25 10.83
N ASP A 114 11.67 2.91 10.83
CA ASP A 114 10.99 2.41 9.64
C ASP A 114 10.85 3.52 8.60
N THR A 115 11.13 3.19 7.35
CA THR A 115 11.07 4.11 6.22
C THR A 115 10.29 3.48 5.07
N LEU A 116 9.54 4.30 4.35
CA LEU A 116 8.88 3.93 3.09
C LEU A 116 9.67 4.56 1.93
N THR A 117 10.29 3.71 1.13
CA THR A 117 11.01 4.17 -0.06
C THR A 117 10.13 4.05 -1.30
N ALA A 118 10.10 5.11 -2.13
CA ALA A 118 9.33 5.15 -3.36
C ALA A 118 10.22 5.61 -4.52
N ALA A 119 10.60 4.67 -5.38
CA ALA A 119 11.42 4.92 -6.56
C ALA A 119 10.55 5.07 -7.81
N ALA A 120 10.62 6.24 -8.46
CA ALA A 120 9.98 6.46 -9.76
C ALA A 120 10.66 5.59 -10.83
N GLN A 121 9.85 4.88 -11.60
CA GLN A 121 10.29 4.05 -12.71
C GLN A 121 9.93 4.72 -14.03
N THR A 122 10.69 4.40 -15.08
CA THR A 122 10.33 4.84 -16.44
C THR A 122 9.04 4.13 -16.86
N PRO A 123 7.98 4.88 -17.22
CA PRO A 123 6.73 4.26 -17.66
C PRO A 123 6.93 3.36 -18.88
N ASP A 124 6.45 2.12 -18.80
CA ASP A 124 6.46 1.16 -19.91
C ASP A 124 5.04 0.89 -20.42
N PRO A 125 4.57 1.61 -21.45
CA PRO A 125 3.26 1.37 -22.04
C PRO A 125 3.10 -0.03 -22.64
N GLY A 126 4.19 -0.68 -23.05
CA GLY A 126 4.20 -2.02 -23.62
C GLY A 126 3.76 -3.11 -22.64
N ALA A 127 3.94 -2.86 -21.35
CA ALA A 127 3.49 -3.77 -20.30
C ALA A 127 1.95 -3.81 -20.12
N PHE A 128 1.22 -2.91 -20.79
CA PHE A 128 -0.24 -2.76 -20.63
C PHE A 128 -0.97 -3.02 -21.96
N PRO A 129 -1.35 -4.27 -22.27
CA PRO A 129 -2.07 -4.60 -23.49
C PRO A 129 -3.38 -3.80 -23.68
N GLN A 130 -3.98 -3.33 -22.57
CA GLN A 130 -5.18 -2.51 -22.56
C GLN A 130 -5.01 -1.15 -23.25
N LEU A 131 -3.76 -0.65 -23.38
CA LEU A 131 -3.44 0.60 -24.07
C LEU A 131 -3.33 0.44 -25.58
N ALA A 132 -3.00 -0.75 -26.07
CA ALA A 132 -2.65 -1.01 -27.47
C ALA A 132 -3.84 -0.82 -28.43
N ASP A 133 -5.09 -0.97 -27.95
CA ASP A 133 -6.28 -0.83 -28.79
C ASP A 133 -7.49 -0.28 -28.01
N ASN A 134 -7.44 1.01 -27.69
CA ASN A 134 -8.47 1.69 -26.93
C ASN A 134 -9.87 1.59 -27.56
N ARG A 135 -9.98 1.58 -28.91
CA ARG A 135 -11.29 1.51 -29.60
C ARG A 135 -11.85 0.10 -29.54
N ARG A 136 -11.00 -0.91 -29.76
CA ARG A 136 -11.41 -2.30 -29.75
C ARG A 136 -11.73 -2.78 -28.34
N THR A 137 -10.97 -2.33 -27.36
CA THR A 137 -11.23 -2.60 -25.93
C THR A 137 -12.54 -1.96 -25.49
N ALA A 138 -12.81 -0.71 -25.87
CA ALA A 138 -14.09 -0.04 -25.59
C ALA A 138 -15.28 -0.78 -26.23
N LEU A 139 -15.16 -1.21 -27.48
CA LEU A 139 -16.19 -2.01 -28.17
C LEU A 139 -16.35 -3.39 -27.53
N LYS A 140 -15.26 -4.07 -27.18
CA LYS A 140 -15.32 -5.37 -26.50
C LYS A 140 -16.03 -5.26 -25.15
N ASN A 141 -15.69 -4.26 -24.34
CA ASN A 141 -16.35 -4.01 -23.05
C ASN A 141 -17.83 -3.63 -23.23
N TYR A 142 -18.17 -2.91 -24.30
CA TYR A 142 -19.55 -2.59 -24.64
C TYR A 142 -20.35 -3.84 -25.00
N PHE A 143 -19.78 -4.78 -25.76
CA PHE A 143 -20.44 -6.01 -26.13
C PHE A 143 -20.47 -7.07 -25.02
N SER A 144 -19.53 -7.04 -24.04
CA SER A 144 -19.58 -7.92 -22.86
C SER A 144 -20.83 -7.66 -22.00
N PHE A 145 -21.36 -6.43 -22.02
CA PHE A 145 -22.66 -6.09 -21.42
C PHE A 145 -23.79 -7.03 -21.86
N LEU A 146 -23.82 -7.42 -23.13
CA LEU A 146 -24.88 -8.30 -23.67
C LEU A 146 -24.79 -9.72 -23.10
N SER A 147 -23.60 -10.16 -22.66
CA SER A 147 -23.38 -11.50 -22.10
C SER A 147 -23.48 -11.52 -20.58
N GLU A 148 -23.00 -10.48 -19.90
CA GLU A 148 -22.81 -10.46 -18.44
C GLU A 148 -23.91 -9.70 -17.68
N ARG A 149 -24.82 -9.02 -18.37
CA ARG A 149 -25.92 -8.19 -17.80
C ARG A 149 -25.44 -7.06 -16.87
N THR A 150 -24.18 -6.70 -16.94
CA THR A 150 -23.60 -5.58 -16.20
C THR A 150 -23.53 -4.34 -17.07
N LEU A 151 -23.69 -3.15 -16.51
CA LEU A 151 -23.50 -1.91 -17.27
C LEU A 151 -22.06 -1.87 -17.79
N PRO A 152 -21.84 -1.58 -19.10
CA PRO A 152 -20.50 -1.57 -19.66
C PRO A 152 -19.67 -0.48 -19.00
N ALA A 153 -18.44 -0.83 -18.57
CA ALA A 153 -17.47 0.16 -18.15
C ALA A 153 -17.12 1.01 -19.38
N MET A 154 -17.69 2.21 -19.44
CA MET A 154 -17.45 3.17 -20.53
C MET A 154 -16.16 3.95 -20.36
N THR A 155 -15.16 3.29 -19.78
CA THR A 155 -13.87 3.87 -19.47
C THR A 155 -12.79 3.13 -20.24
N VAL A 156 -11.91 3.85 -20.89
CA VAL A 156 -10.72 3.30 -21.57
C VAL A 156 -9.46 3.89 -20.96
N TYR A 157 -8.41 3.09 -20.91
CA TYR A 157 -7.09 3.53 -20.51
C TYR A 157 -6.39 4.25 -21.66
N ARG A 158 -5.74 5.38 -21.39
CA ARG A 158 -5.08 6.22 -22.41
C ARG A 158 -3.58 6.10 -22.40
N SER A 159 -2.97 6.22 -21.24
CA SER A 159 -1.52 6.25 -21.08
C SER A 159 -1.14 5.83 -19.68
N VAL A 160 0.10 5.40 -19.51
CA VAL A 160 0.73 5.29 -18.18
C VAL A 160 1.17 6.68 -17.78
N ALA A 161 0.62 7.20 -16.69
CA ALA A 161 0.99 8.50 -16.15
C ALA A 161 2.29 8.40 -15.35
N GLU A 162 2.36 7.41 -14.46
CA GLU A 162 3.51 7.18 -13.58
C GLU A 162 3.65 5.68 -13.32
N GLN A 163 4.88 5.29 -12.99
CA GLN A 163 5.21 3.95 -12.54
C GLN A 163 6.16 4.05 -11.36
N TRP A 164 5.95 3.23 -10.33
CA TRP A 164 6.65 3.32 -9.06
C TRP A 164 7.00 1.93 -8.54
N GLU A 165 8.09 1.88 -7.79
CA GLU A 165 8.47 0.75 -6.96
C GLU A 165 8.52 1.21 -5.51
N LEU A 166 7.72 0.58 -4.66
CA LEU A 166 7.65 0.85 -3.23
C LEU A 166 8.35 -0.26 -2.48
N SER A 167 9.17 0.10 -1.50
CA SER A 167 9.79 -0.84 -0.57
C SER A 167 9.35 -0.51 0.86
N PHE A 168 8.84 -1.52 1.55
CA PHE A 168 8.30 -1.43 2.90
C PHE A 168 9.28 -2.00 3.92
N PRO A 169 9.30 -1.46 5.17
CA PRO A 169 10.23 -1.90 6.20
C PRO A 169 9.92 -3.28 6.80
N ARG A 170 8.70 -3.79 6.62
CA ARG A 170 8.20 -5.02 7.24
C ARG A 170 7.44 -5.90 6.28
N ASP A 171 7.58 -7.18 6.57
CA ASP A 171 6.87 -8.40 6.19
C ASP A 171 6.26 -8.47 4.78
N ALA A 172 6.88 -9.31 3.99
CA ALA A 172 6.55 -9.59 2.59
C ALA A 172 5.11 -10.07 2.32
N LEU A 173 4.35 -10.41 3.35
CA LEU A 173 3.01 -10.98 3.25
C LEU A 173 1.90 -10.09 3.83
N ALA A 174 2.27 -8.97 4.45
CA ALA A 174 1.28 -8.06 5.01
C ALA A 174 0.55 -7.29 3.91
N GLU A 175 -0.75 -7.12 4.10
CA GLU A 175 -1.56 -6.21 3.30
C GLU A 175 -1.34 -4.78 3.80
N HIS A 176 -0.96 -3.89 2.89
CA HIS A 176 -0.70 -2.49 3.19
C HIS A 176 -1.81 -1.60 2.65
N THR A 177 -2.36 -0.76 3.51
CA THR A 177 -3.28 0.31 3.09
C THR A 177 -2.46 1.52 2.67
N LEU A 178 -2.54 1.85 1.40
CA LEU A 178 -1.75 2.90 0.75
C LEU A 178 -2.60 4.09 0.36
N ARG A 179 -2.06 5.29 0.52
CA ARG A 179 -2.59 6.53 -0.04
C ARG A 179 -1.61 7.07 -1.07
N TYR A 180 -2.06 7.27 -2.28
CA TYR A 180 -1.29 7.83 -3.37
C TYR A 180 -1.79 9.21 -3.75
N LEU A 181 -0.88 10.16 -3.90
CA LEU A 181 -1.16 11.52 -4.37
C LEU A 181 -0.90 11.61 -5.88
N PRO A 182 -1.94 11.67 -6.73
CA PRO A 182 -1.75 11.85 -8.16
C PRO A 182 -1.06 13.19 -8.51
N PRO A 183 -0.37 13.29 -9.65
CA PRO A 183 0.11 14.58 -10.14
C PRO A 183 -1.06 15.50 -10.46
N LYS A 184 -0.84 16.83 -10.39
CA LYS A 184 -1.91 17.83 -10.58
C LYS A 184 -2.60 17.76 -11.95
N GLU A 185 -1.88 17.25 -12.95
CA GLU A 185 -2.36 17.11 -14.32
C GLU A 185 -3.31 15.91 -14.49
N VAL A 186 -3.36 15.01 -13.52
CA VAL A 186 -4.18 13.80 -13.55
C VAL A 186 -5.33 13.94 -12.57
N SER A 187 -6.56 13.97 -13.08
CA SER A 187 -7.75 13.94 -12.22
C SER A 187 -7.91 12.58 -11.58
N MET A 188 -8.23 12.54 -10.28
CA MET A 188 -8.48 11.30 -9.54
C MET A 188 -9.60 10.46 -10.15
N ASP A 189 -10.64 11.10 -10.70
CA ASP A 189 -11.76 10.40 -11.36
C ASP A 189 -11.37 9.79 -12.71
N HIS A 190 -10.20 10.14 -13.22
CA HIS A 190 -9.69 9.71 -14.53
C HIS A 190 -8.34 9.01 -14.42
N CYS A 191 -8.09 8.31 -13.31
CA CYS A 191 -6.95 7.43 -13.16
C CYS A 191 -7.35 6.09 -12.55
N ALA A 192 -6.53 5.08 -12.83
CA ALA A 192 -6.64 3.75 -12.25
C ALA A 192 -5.25 3.30 -11.79
N VAL A 193 -5.19 2.69 -10.63
CA VAL A 193 -3.97 2.12 -10.08
C VAL A 193 -3.90 0.64 -10.44
N PHE A 194 -2.75 0.22 -10.93
CA PHE A 194 -2.42 -1.18 -11.21
C PHE A 194 -1.26 -1.59 -10.31
N VAL A 195 -1.37 -2.78 -9.76
CA VAL A 195 -0.30 -3.41 -8.98
C VAL A 195 0.22 -4.62 -9.75
N ARG A 196 1.54 -4.80 -9.76
CA ARG A 196 2.16 -5.96 -10.37
C ARG A 196 2.14 -7.12 -9.38
N ARG A 197 1.57 -8.24 -9.80
CA ARG A 197 1.56 -9.48 -9.02
C ARG A 197 2.88 -10.23 -9.10
N SER A 198 3.06 -11.21 -8.22
CA SER A 198 4.23 -12.10 -8.19
C SER A 198 4.45 -12.89 -9.48
N ASP A 199 3.39 -13.14 -10.27
CA ASP A 199 3.45 -13.76 -11.59
C ASP A 199 3.91 -12.78 -12.70
N GLY A 200 4.17 -11.52 -12.37
CA GLY A 200 4.58 -10.47 -13.28
C GLY A 200 3.42 -9.77 -14.01
N THR A 201 2.17 -10.17 -13.77
CA THR A 201 0.99 -9.55 -14.41
C THR A 201 0.56 -8.27 -13.69
N TRP A 202 0.08 -7.30 -14.46
CA TRP A 202 -0.49 -6.06 -13.94
C TRP A 202 -2.00 -6.21 -13.75
N GLN A 203 -2.47 -5.94 -12.54
CA GLN A 203 -3.89 -6.01 -12.22
C GLN A 203 -4.39 -4.69 -11.65
N PRO A 204 -5.58 -4.22 -12.09
CA PRO A 204 -6.20 -3.06 -11.49
C PRO A 204 -6.59 -3.36 -10.05
N VAL A 205 -6.36 -2.40 -9.16
CA VAL A 205 -6.84 -2.44 -7.78
C VAL A 205 -8.00 -1.47 -7.60
N GLU A 206 -8.90 -1.83 -6.70
CA GLU A 206 -10.00 -0.96 -6.34
C GLU A 206 -9.44 0.26 -5.59
N THR A 207 -9.86 1.45 -5.99
CA THR A 207 -9.39 2.71 -5.42
C THR A 207 -10.54 3.53 -4.89
N THR A 208 -10.35 4.15 -3.73
CA THR A 208 -11.31 5.09 -3.13
C THR A 208 -10.66 6.47 -2.98
N SER A 209 -11.36 7.52 -3.37
CA SER A 209 -10.85 8.89 -3.21
C SER A 209 -11.06 9.37 -1.77
N VAL A 210 -9.97 9.80 -1.12
CA VAL A 210 -9.98 10.38 0.22
C VAL A 210 -9.22 11.71 0.20
N GLY A 211 -9.96 12.81 0.15
CA GLY A 211 -9.37 14.14 -0.05
C GLY A 211 -8.64 14.25 -1.38
N SER A 212 -7.34 14.50 -1.35
CA SER A 212 -6.49 14.58 -2.54
C SER A 212 -5.79 13.26 -2.88
N TYR A 213 -6.08 12.19 -2.16
CA TYR A 213 -5.37 10.89 -2.27
C TYR A 213 -6.30 9.80 -2.79
N LEU A 214 -5.73 8.85 -3.49
CA LEU A 214 -6.36 7.57 -3.82
C LEU A 214 -5.92 6.54 -2.78
N LEU A 215 -6.89 5.94 -2.12
CA LEU A 215 -6.72 4.86 -1.15
C LEU A 215 -6.86 3.52 -1.87
N PHE A 216 -5.93 2.59 -1.64
CA PHE A 216 -5.97 1.22 -2.14
C PHE A 216 -5.14 0.30 -1.26
N THR A 217 -5.27 -1.01 -1.45
CA THR A 217 -4.48 -2.01 -0.74
C THR A 217 -3.50 -2.70 -1.69
N ALA A 218 -2.34 -3.09 -1.15
CA ALA A 218 -1.33 -3.87 -1.85
C ALA A 218 -0.63 -4.82 -0.87
N GLU A 219 -0.13 -5.94 -1.38
CA GLU A 219 0.54 -6.97 -0.61
C GLU A 219 2.02 -7.07 -1.01
N GLY A 220 2.88 -7.42 -0.07
CA GLY A 220 4.29 -7.73 -0.29
C GLY A 220 5.26 -6.67 0.21
N GLU A 221 6.52 -7.06 0.32
CA GLU A 221 7.63 -6.20 0.78
C GLU A 221 8.03 -5.16 -0.29
N ASN A 222 7.99 -5.56 -1.56
CA ASN A 222 8.27 -4.69 -2.69
C ASN A 222 7.06 -4.68 -3.62
N VAL A 223 6.42 -3.53 -3.74
CA VAL A 223 5.23 -3.34 -4.55
C VAL A 223 5.55 -2.49 -5.76
N GLN A 224 5.38 -3.07 -6.96
CA GLN A 224 5.42 -2.29 -8.20
C GLN A 224 4.01 -1.85 -8.56
N LEU A 225 3.84 -0.55 -8.79
CA LEU A 225 2.56 0.03 -9.16
C LEU A 225 2.68 0.92 -10.38
N ALA A 226 1.60 1.00 -11.14
CA ALA A 226 1.47 1.90 -12.28
C ALA A 226 0.14 2.64 -12.21
N VAL A 227 0.18 3.91 -12.55
CA VAL A 227 -1.01 4.76 -12.59
C VAL A 227 -1.33 5.05 -14.05
N LEU A 228 -2.49 4.57 -14.48
CA LEU A 228 -2.97 4.77 -15.84
C LEU A 228 -4.03 5.86 -15.87
N THR A 229 -3.93 6.76 -16.84
CA THR A 229 -4.99 7.73 -17.11
C THR A 229 -6.15 7.04 -17.82
N THR A 230 -7.37 7.43 -17.43
CA THR A 230 -8.59 6.90 -18.04
C THR A 230 -9.35 8.02 -18.76
N ALA A 231 -10.23 7.64 -19.68
CA ALA A 231 -11.17 8.56 -20.30
C ALA A 231 -12.54 7.92 -20.48
N ALA A 232 -13.57 8.68 -20.19
CA ALA A 232 -14.93 8.28 -20.50
C ALA A 232 -15.16 8.28 -22.01
N VAL A 233 -15.76 7.22 -22.52
CA VAL A 233 -16.09 7.07 -23.96
C VAL A 233 -17.55 7.43 -24.17
N TRP A 234 -17.87 8.71 -23.94
CA TRP A 234 -19.25 9.22 -24.00
C TRP A 234 -19.96 9.00 -25.36
N TRP A 235 -19.21 8.92 -26.45
CA TRP A 235 -19.75 8.65 -27.78
C TRP A 235 -20.41 7.26 -27.92
N LEU A 236 -20.01 6.27 -27.09
CA LEU A 236 -20.68 4.98 -27.02
C LEU A 236 -22.11 5.10 -26.48
N TRP A 237 -22.35 6.03 -25.55
CA TRP A 237 -23.71 6.34 -25.10
C TRP A 237 -24.58 6.90 -26.22
N ALA A 238 -24.02 7.76 -27.08
CA ALA A 238 -24.74 8.28 -28.25
C ALA A 238 -25.15 7.15 -29.21
N ILE A 239 -24.24 6.21 -29.48
CA ILE A 239 -24.56 5.01 -30.29
C ILE A 239 -25.68 4.19 -29.65
N PHE A 240 -25.59 3.96 -28.33
CA PHE A 240 -26.59 3.19 -27.58
C PHE A 240 -27.98 3.84 -27.66
N LEU A 241 -28.07 5.14 -27.48
CA LEU A 241 -29.32 5.88 -27.58
C LEU A 241 -29.91 5.80 -29.03
N VAL A 242 -29.05 5.91 -30.04
CA VAL A 242 -29.46 5.78 -31.45
C VAL A 242 -30.01 4.37 -31.72
N LEU A 243 -29.35 3.33 -31.20
CA LEU A 243 -29.84 1.95 -31.35
C LEU A 243 -31.19 1.73 -30.65
N ILE A 244 -31.37 2.27 -29.43
CA ILE A 244 -32.65 2.21 -28.72
C ILE A 244 -33.75 2.92 -29.53
N ALA A 245 -33.48 4.11 -30.03
CA ALA A 245 -34.41 4.88 -30.84
C ALA A 245 -34.81 4.12 -32.13
N ALA A 246 -33.83 3.49 -32.79
CA ALA A 246 -34.08 2.64 -33.98
C ALA A 246 -34.98 1.45 -33.65
N VAL A 247 -34.73 0.76 -32.51
CA VAL A 247 -35.57 -0.37 -32.07
C VAL A 247 -37.00 0.11 -31.77
N ILE A 248 -37.16 1.24 -31.08
CA ILE A 248 -38.50 1.80 -30.79
C ILE A 248 -39.22 2.13 -32.09
N LEU A 249 -38.58 2.77 -33.06
CA LEU A 249 -39.16 3.09 -34.36
C LEU A 249 -39.58 1.85 -35.10
N LEU A 250 -38.77 0.78 -35.08
CA LEU A 250 -39.12 -0.50 -35.70
C LEU A 250 -40.34 -1.14 -35.02
N LEU A 251 -40.42 -1.11 -33.70
CA LEU A 251 -41.57 -1.64 -32.95
C LEU A 251 -42.83 -0.84 -33.26
N VAL A 252 -42.75 0.49 -33.30
CA VAL A 252 -43.92 1.35 -33.68
C VAL A 252 -44.34 1.07 -35.10
N ARG A 253 -43.39 0.95 -36.04
CA ARG A 253 -43.71 0.64 -37.46
C ARG A 253 -44.35 -0.75 -37.62
N PHE A 254 -43.89 -1.72 -36.83
CA PHE A 254 -44.47 -3.08 -36.84
C PHE A 254 -45.87 -3.09 -36.22
N ALA A 255 -46.08 -2.36 -35.13
CA ALA A 255 -47.40 -2.22 -34.51
C ALA A 255 -48.41 -1.52 -35.45
N ARG A 256 -47.99 -0.46 -36.15
CA ARG A 256 -48.81 0.23 -37.15
C ARG A 256 -49.19 -0.70 -38.32
N ARG A 257 -48.25 -1.52 -38.85
CA ARG A 257 -48.51 -2.52 -39.89
C ARG A 257 -49.49 -3.59 -39.43
N ARG A 258 -49.43 -4.04 -38.20
CA ARG A 258 -50.39 -5.03 -37.63
C ARG A 258 -51.80 -4.44 -37.48
N ARG A 259 -51.92 -3.15 -37.08
CA ARG A 259 -53.24 -2.48 -36.99
C ARG A 259 -53.87 -2.28 -38.35
N GLY A 260 -53.10 -1.90 -39.38
CA GLY A 260 -53.60 -1.76 -40.75
C GLY A 260 -54.15 -3.07 -41.37
N LYS A 261 -53.50 -4.22 -41.03
CA LYS A 261 -54.01 -5.54 -41.52
C LYS A 261 -55.28 -6.00 -40.80
N LYS A 262 -55.54 -5.55 -39.56
CA LYS A 262 -56.81 -5.88 -38.86
C LYS A 262 -57.97 -5.04 -39.36
N ALA A 263 -57.76 -3.81 -39.86
CA ALA A 263 -58.78 -2.92 -40.39
C ALA A 263 -59.25 -3.33 -41.83
N ALA A 264 -58.45 -4.14 -42.56
CA ALA A 264 -58.69 -4.55 -43.92
C ALA A 264 -59.42 -5.91 -44.05
N LYS A 265 -60.02 -6.50 -43.00
CA LYS A 265 -60.85 -7.71 -43.12
C LYS A 265 -62.26 -7.28 -43.53
N PRO A 266 -62.71 -7.54 -44.76
CA PRO A 266 -64.06 -7.20 -45.17
C PRO A 266 -65.10 -8.02 -44.38
N SER A 267 -66.06 -7.30 -43.84
CA SER A 267 -67.28 -7.88 -43.29
C SER A 267 -67.99 -8.77 -44.39
N LYS A 268 -67.97 -10.04 -44.18
CA LYS A 268 -68.75 -10.98 -45.00
C LYS A 268 -70.22 -10.69 -44.70
N LYS A 269 -70.89 -9.95 -45.60
CA LYS A 269 -72.33 -9.77 -45.60
C LYS A 269 -72.97 -11.15 -45.82
N GLU A 270 -73.66 -11.68 -44.84
CA GLU A 270 -74.61 -12.71 -44.95
C GLU A 270 -75.84 -12.17 -45.73
N ASN A 271 -75.95 -12.52 -46.97
CA ASN A 271 -77.25 -12.44 -47.70
C ASN A 271 -78.03 -13.70 -47.35
N GLY A 272 -78.91 -13.54 -46.37
CA GLY A 272 -80.04 -14.50 -46.21
C GLY A 272 -81.00 -14.27 -47.29
N ALA A 273 -81.18 -15.28 -48.18
CA ALA A 273 -82.29 -15.37 -49.13
C ALA A 273 -83.50 -15.91 -48.38
N ALA A 274 -84.54 -15.12 -48.41
CA ALA A 274 -85.89 -15.59 -48.17
C ALA A 274 -86.43 -16.16 -49.45
N GLY A 275 -87.07 -17.34 -49.38
CA GLY A 275 -87.86 -18.01 -50.36
C GLY A 275 -88.63 -19.10 -49.67
#